data_8c697fdd817703b6b1b6f1577696c66e
#
_entry.id   8c697fdd817703b6b1b6f1577696c66e
#
_cell.length_a   1.000
_cell.length_b   1.000
_cell.length_c   1.000
_cell.angle_alpha   90.00
_cell.angle_beta   90.00
_cell.angle_gamma   90.00
#
_symmetry.space_group_name_H-M   'P 1'
#
loop_
_entity.id
_entity.type
_entity.pdbx_description
1 polymer ?
#
loop_
_entity_poly.entity_id
_entity_poly.type
_entity_poly.pdbx_seq_one_letter_code
_entity_poly.pdbx_strand_id
1 'polypeptide(L)'
;VIIISITTFLFSYLAFEKSLQNSIMSSIAVLVISCPCAMGLAAPTAIMVGIGKLAKFGILIKGGTTLEKLAKANLIVFDKTGTLTTGQFILNKLNYYKESEKKIKQVILSLEQQSNHPIAESLVRTLEKEVGPIYLQDVIEIRGKGVKGTDTEGNTYQLVSNKHAKTITKRILTSDLVLFNGTSVVAELWIKDQVKEDAEETIFWLKSNGYRTMLLSGDLRKNCDEIARELYFDDYYYEKSPEEKLKIIEKLNKDYNVIMVGDGINDAPSLALAHVGISFGSATDIAINSSEVILIDKNLIALKTA
;
A
#
# COMPACT_ATOMS: atom_id res chain seq x y z
N VAL A 1 28.07 -39.30 12.19
CA VAL A 1 29.31 -38.71 12.71
C VAL A 1 29.70 -39.33 14.04
N ILE A 2 28.83 -39.32 15.07
CA ILE A 2 29.12 -39.88 16.41
C ILE A 2 29.53 -41.35 16.34
N ILE A 3 28.77 -42.18 15.61
CA ILE A 3 29.08 -43.59 15.43
C ILE A 3 30.46 -43.78 14.78
N ILE A 4 30.77 -43.03 13.73
CA ILE A 4 32.06 -43.06 13.05
C ILE A 4 33.21 -42.66 13.99
N SER A 5 33.02 -41.61 14.80
CA SER A 5 33.98 -41.14 15.77
C SER A 5 34.26 -42.20 16.84
N ILE A 6 33.25 -42.86 17.39
CA ILE A 6 33.39 -43.97 18.35
C ILE A 6 34.10 -45.16 17.70
N THR A 7 33.71 -45.51 16.47
CA THR A 7 34.35 -46.59 15.72
C THR A 7 35.83 -46.29 15.46
N THR A 8 36.16 -45.04 15.09
CA THR A 8 37.54 -44.58 14.89
C THR A 8 38.34 -44.66 16.18
N PHE A 9 37.77 -44.31 17.30
CA PHE A 9 38.41 -44.44 18.63
C PHE A 9 38.74 -45.90 18.93
N LEU A 10 37.72 -46.78 18.86
CA LEU A 10 37.85 -48.19 19.15
C LEU A 10 38.89 -48.87 18.22
N PHE A 11 38.81 -48.57 16.93
CA PHE A 11 39.70 -49.11 15.94
C PHE A 11 41.14 -48.63 16.13
N SER A 12 41.35 -47.34 16.42
CA SER A 12 42.67 -46.76 16.72
C SER A 12 43.29 -47.36 17.99
N TYR A 13 42.48 -47.60 19.01
CA TYR A 13 42.94 -48.10 20.29
C TYR A 13 43.19 -49.62 20.27
N LEU A 14 42.26 -50.41 19.68
CA LEU A 14 42.31 -51.87 19.76
C LEU A 14 43.08 -52.51 18.60
N ALA A 15 42.99 -51.99 17.38
CA ALA A 15 43.58 -52.59 16.18
C ALA A 15 44.97 -52.03 15.87
N PHE A 16 45.20 -50.73 16.14
CA PHE A 16 46.50 -50.09 15.88
C PHE A 16 47.34 -49.85 17.15
N GLU A 17 46.91 -50.34 18.32
CA GLU A 17 47.63 -50.25 19.60
C GLU A 17 48.15 -48.84 19.89
N LYS A 18 47.47 -47.80 19.41
CA LYS A 18 47.84 -46.43 19.65
C LYS A 18 47.62 -46.07 21.14
N SER A 19 48.42 -45.15 21.66
CA SER A 19 48.18 -44.62 22.99
C SER A 19 46.75 -44.07 23.12
N LEU A 20 46.18 -44.13 24.33
CA LEU A 20 44.85 -43.62 24.62
C LEU A 20 44.68 -42.18 24.13
N GLN A 21 45.71 -41.36 24.35
CA GLN A 21 45.72 -39.97 23.93
C GLN A 21 45.59 -39.80 22.41
N ASN A 22 46.34 -40.59 21.61
CA ASN A 22 46.30 -40.51 20.16
C ASN A 22 44.96 -41.03 19.59
N SER A 23 44.37 -42.04 20.24
CA SER A 23 43.07 -42.58 19.83
C SER A 23 41.94 -41.60 20.12
N ILE A 24 41.97 -40.88 21.25
CA ILE A 24 41.02 -39.78 21.54
C ILE A 24 41.20 -38.63 20.54
N MET A 25 42.45 -38.23 20.27
CA MET A 25 42.70 -37.16 19.28
C MET A 25 42.19 -37.51 17.87
N SER A 26 42.35 -38.76 17.45
CA SER A 26 41.80 -39.23 16.15
C SER A 26 40.28 -39.19 16.13
N SER A 27 39.61 -39.56 17.19
CA SER A 27 38.15 -39.50 17.34
C SER A 27 37.65 -38.07 17.34
N ILE A 28 38.31 -37.17 18.07
CA ILE A 28 37.99 -35.72 18.07
C ILE A 28 38.20 -35.10 16.69
N ALA A 29 39.27 -35.46 15.99
CA ALA A 29 39.54 -35.01 14.62
C ALA A 29 38.38 -35.34 13.68
N VAL A 30 37.83 -36.56 13.75
CA VAL A 30 36.65 -36.98 12.97
C VAL A 30 35.42 -36.10 13.28
N LEU A 31 35.18 -35.80 14.55
CA LEU A 31 34.07 -34.92 14.95
C LEU A 31 34.25 -33.51 14.42
N VAL A 32 35.45 -32.93 14.52
CA VAL A 32 35.74 -31.56 14.06
C VAL A 32 35.69 -31.46 12.53
N ILE A 33 36.31 -32.40 11.80
CA ILE A 33 36.31 -32.40 10.32
C ILE A 33 34.90 -32.60 9.77
N SER A 34 34.08 -33.40 10.43
CA SER A 34 32.70 -33.66 10.01
C SER A 34 31.72 -32.56 10.36
N CYS A 35 32.18 -31.54 11.09
CA CYS A 35 31.35 -30.40 11.40
C CYS A 35 31.12 -29.52 10.13
N PRO A 36 29.88 -29.31 9.66
CA PRO A 36 29.60 -28.39 8.54
C PRO A 36 29.66 -26.94 8.94
N CYS A 37 30.65 -26.55 9.78
CA CYS A 37 30.72 -25.19 10.37
C CYS A 37 30.78 -24.08 9.31
N ALA A 38 31.46 -24.33 8.18
CA ALA A 38 31.50 -23.39 7.06
C ALA A 38 30.12 -23.21 6.41
N MET A 39 29.33 -24.30 6.29
CA MET A 39 27.97 -24.23 5.76
C MET A 39 27.04 -23.49 6.74
N GLY A 40 27.24 -23.67 8.05
CA GLY A 40 26.47 -22.96 9.08
C GLY A 40 26.68 -21.45 9.09
N LEU A 41 27.79 -20.94 8.57
CA LEU A 41 28.07 -19.50 8.43
C LEU A 41 27.67 -18.96 7.05
N ALA A 42 27.65 -19.78 6.01
CA ALA A 42 27.41 -19.34 4.64
C ALA A 42 26.00 -18.75 4.46
N ALA A 43 24.96 -19.42 4.94
CA ALA A 43 23.57 -18.95 4.81
C ALA A 43 23.31 -17.63 5.54
N PRO A 44 23.66 -17.46 6.84
CA PRO A 44 23.54 -16.18 7.53
C PRO A 44 24.31 -15.05 6.84
N THR A 45 25.53 -15.33 6.35
CA THR A 45 26.34 -14.33 5.66
C THR A 45 25.70 -13.90 4.34
N ALA A 46 25.19 -14.84 3.54
CA ALA A 46 24.49 -14.55 2.28
C ALA A 46 23.24 -13.69 2.53
N ILE A 47 22.44 -14.04 3.56
CA ILE A 47 21.26 -13.27 3.97
C ILE A 47 21.66 -11.84 4.37
N MET A 48 22.68 -11.65 5.20
CA MET A 48 23.16 -10.33 5.63
C MET A 48 23.64 -9.48 4.47
N VAL A 49 24.36 -10.07 3.52
CA VAL A 49 24.81 -9.37 2.29
C VAL A 49 23.59 -8.99 1.43
N GLY A 50 22.62 -9.91 1.28
CA GLY A 50 21.37 -9.64 0.56
C GLY A 50 20.58 -8.48 1.15
N ILE A 51 20.30 -8.52 2.46
CA ILE A 51 19.62 -7.44 3.18
C ILE A 51 20.39 -6.13 3.05
N GLY A 52 21.71 -6.14 3.23
CA GLY A 52 22.54 -4.95 3.10
C GLY A 52 22.54 -4.36 1.68
N LYS A 53 22.43 -5.19 0.64
CA LYS A 53 22.29 -4.74 -0.74
C LYS A 53 20.92 -4.11 -0.97
N LEU A 54 19.83 -4.73 -0.52
CA LEU A 54 18.48 -4.21 -0.65
C LEU A 54 18.30 -2.88 0.10
N ALA A 55 18.91 -2.74 1.29
CA ALA A 55 18.90 -1.48 2.04
C ALA A 55 19.54 -0.32 1.25
N LYS A 56 20.56 -0.57 0.44
CA LYS A 56 21.16 0.46 -0.45
C LYS A 56 20.20 0.91 -1.55
N PHE A 57 19.23 0.08 -1.91
CA PHE A 57 18.14 0.43 -2.85
C PHE A 57 16.89 0.98 -2.15
N GLY A 58 16.99 1.32 -0.86
CA GLY A 58 15.87 1.85 -0.11
C GLY A 58 14.82 0.79 0.30
N ILE A 59 15.20 -0.48 0.33
CA ILE A 59 14.32 -1.60 0.71
C ILE A 59 14.80 -2.14 2.07
N LEU A 60 14.03 -1.88 3.12
CA LEU A 60 14.33 -2.36 4.47
C LEU A 60 13.57 -3.65 4.75
N ILE A 61 14.28 -4.69 5.17
CA ILE A 61 13.71 -6.01 5.47
C ILE A 61 13.89 -6.33 6.96
N LYS A 62 12.81 -6.70 7.63
CA LYS A 62 12.79 -7.02 9.07
C LYS A 62 13.15 -8.48 9.37
N GLY A 63 14.19 -8.99 8.76
CA GLY A 63 14.72 -10.33 9.10
C GLY A 63 14.99 -11.23 7.91
N GLY A 64 15.85 -12.22 8.13
CA GLY A 64 16.30 -13.13 7.06
C GLY A 64 15.21 -14.06 6.51
N THR A 65 14.26 -14.47 7.34
CA THR A 65 13.15 -15.32 6.92
C THR A 65 12.22 -14.62 5.91
N THR A 66 12.17 -13.30 5.92
CA THR A 66 11.38 -12.50 4.97
C THR A 66 11.91 -12.65 3.54
N LEU A 67 13.24 -12.75 3.34
CA LEU A 67 13.82 -13.03 2.02
C LEU A 67 13.37 -14.38 1.45
N GLU A 68 13.30 -15.41 2.29
CA GLU A 68 12.82 -16.73 1.86
C GLU A 68 11.32 -16.72 1.50
N LYS A 69 10.52 -15.92 2.24
CA LYS A 69 9.10 -15.73 1.96
C LYS A 69 8.89 -14.97 0.65
N LEU A 70 9.65 -13.88 0.41
CA LEU A 70 9.62 -13.12 -0.84
C LEU A 70 9.94 -14.01 -2.04
N ALA A 71 10.99 -14.83 -1.95
CA ALA A 71 11.38 -15.76 -3.02
C ALA A 71 10.31 -16.81 -3.37
N LYS A 72 9.37 -17.08 -2.47
CA LYS A 72 8.26 -18.04 -2.69
C LYS A 72 6.96 -17.38 -3.09
N ALA A 73 6.90 -16.05 -3.08
CA ALA A 73 5.70 -15.31 -3.40
C ALA A 73 5.23 -15.54 -4.84
N ASN A 74 3.92 -15.63 -5.04
CA ASN A 74 3.31 -15.85 -6.35
C ASN A 74 2.05 -15.00 -6.58
N LEU A 75 1.54 -14.32 -5.55
CA LEU A 75 0.43 -13.40 -5.64
C LEU A 75 0.78 -12.10 -4.92
N ILE A 76 0.58 -10.96 -5.60
CA ILE A 76 0.77 -9.63 -5.02
C ILE A 76 -0.57 -8.91 -4.98
N VAL A 77 -1.02 -8.56 -3.79
CA VAL A 77 -2.26 -7.84 -3.53
C VAL A 77 -1.93 -6.40 -3.19
N PHE A 78 -2.54 -5.47 -3.90
CA PHE A 78 -2.32 -4.04 -3.70
C PHE A 78 -3.56 -3.38 -3.08
N ASP A 79 -3.37 -2.58 -2.05
CA ASP A 79 -4.36 -1.56 -1.74
C ASP A 79 -4.35 -0.47 -2.82
N LYS A 80 -5.44 0.30 -2.93
CA LYS A 80 -5.56 1.38 -3.90
C LYS A 80 -4.95 2.69 -3.40
N THR A 81 -5.56 3.24 -2.36
CA THR A 81 -5.33 4.61 -1.92
C THR A 81 -4.00 4.77 -1.19
N GLY A 82 -3.14 5.70 -1.66
CA GLY A 82 -1.80 5.91 -1.11
C GLY A 82 -0.78 4.84 -1.53
N THR A 83 -1.22 3.72 -2.07
CA THR A 83 -0.39 2.61 -2.55
C THR A 83 -0.19 2.68 -4.07
N LEU A 84 -1.23 2.40 -4.85
CA LEU A 84 -1.22 2.56 -6.32
C LEU A 84 -1.43 4.01 -6.74
N THR A 85 -2.06 4.79 -5.87
CA THR A 85 -2.33 6.21 -6.09
C THR A 85 -1.46 7.06 -5.17
N THR A 86 -1.33 8.33 -5.52
CA THR A 86 -0.53 9.30 -4.75
C THR A 86 -1.24 9.80 -3.49
N GLY A 87 -2.56 9.51 -3.35
CA GLY A 87 -3.44 10.15 -2.38
C GLY A 87 -3.74 11.62 -2.70
N GLN A 88 -3.28 12.12 -3.84
CA GLN A 88 -3.62 13.44 -4.35
C GLN A 88 -4.82 13.33 -5.29
N PHE A 89 -5.84 14.09 -4.96
CA PHE A 89 -7.06 14.10 -5.74
C PHE A 89 -7.00 15.17 -6.81
N ILE A 90 -7.43 14.88 -8.02
CA ILE A 90 -7.57 15.85 -9.10
C ILE A 90 -9.03 16.01 -9.48
N LEU A 91 -9.39 17.23 -9.85
CA LEU A 91 -10.70 17.51 -10.45
C LEU A 91 -10.70 16.96 -11.88
N ASN A 92 -11.27 15.77 -12.05
CA ASN A 92 -11.32 15.09 -13.34
C ASN A 92 -12.34 15.70 -14.29
N LYS A 93 -13.51 16.11 -13.74
CA LYS A 93 -14.60 16.69 -14.52
C LYS A 93 -15.41 17.65 -13.65
N LEU A 94 -15.81 18.79 -14.23
CA LEU A 94 -16.70 19.76 -13.64
C LEU A 94 -17.85 20.01 -14.62
N ASN A 95 -19.07 19.72 -14.17
CA ASN A 95 -20.28 20.18 -14.85
C ASN A 95 -20.87 21.31 -14.02
N TYR A 96 -21.23 22.41 -14.65
CA TYR A 96 -21.82 23.57 -13.97
C TYR A 96 -23.12 24.02 -14.64
N TYR A 97 -24.02 24.64 -13.86
CA TYR A 97 -25.35 25.01 -14.25
C TYR A 97 -25.67 26.43 -13.76
N LYS A 98 -26.32 27.22 -14.59
CA LYS A 98 -26.84 28.59 -14.27
C LYS A 98 -25.79 29.65 -13.96
N GLU A 99 -24.59 29.30 -13.51
CA GLU A 99 -23.52 30.22 -13.18
C GLU A 99 -22.30 29.98 -14.09
N SER A 100 -21.39 30.97 -14.17
CA SER A 100 -20.19 30.84 -14.98
C SER A 100 -19.20 29.84 -14.34
N GLU A 101 -18.43 29.14 -15.14
CA GLU A 101 -17.37 28.24 -14.66
C GLU A 101 -16.43 28.95 -13.67
N LYS A 102 -16.03 30.19 -14.01
CA LYS A 102 -15.16 30.99 -13.17
C LYS A 102 -15.75 31.21 -11.78
N LYS A 103 -17.04 31.61 -11.67
CA LYS A 103 -17.70 31.82 -10.39
C LYS A 103 -17.79 30.52 -9.59
N ILE A 104 -18.15 29.43 -10.23
CA ILE A 104 -18.22 28.11 -9.58
C ILE A 104 -16.85 27.69 -9.02
N LYS A 105 -15.76 27.82 -9.79
CA LYS A 105 -14.40 27.53 -9.33
C LYS A 105 -13.98 28.42 -8.16
N GLN A 106 -14.34 29.70 -8.18
CA GLN A 106 -14.06 30.65 -7.10
C GLN A 106 -14.80 30.26 -5.81
N VAL A 107 -16.10 29.89 -5.92
CA VAL A 107 -16.90 29.45 -4.76
C VAL A 107 -16.30 28.15 -4.17
N ILE A 108 -15.98 27.16 -5.01
CA ILE A 108 -15.39 25.91 -4.56
C ILE A 108 -14.07 26.18 -3.84
N LEU A 109 -13.18 27.00 -4.42
CA LEU A 109 -11.92 27.38 -3.83
C LEU A 109 -12.12 28.00 -2.44
N SER A 110 -13.04 28.98 -2.33
CA SER A 110 -13.27 29.68 -1.07
C SER A 110 -13.89 28.79 0.02
N LEU A 111 -14.73 27.84 -0.34
CA LEU A 111 -15.28 26.86 0.60
C LEU A 111 -14.20 25.90 1.10
N GLU A 112 -13.41 25.33 0.19
CA GLU A 112 -12.45 24.28 0.51
C GLU A 112 -11.18 24.80 1.21
N GLN A 113 -10.85 26.09 1.09
CA GLN A 113 -9.75 26.71 1.87
C GLN A 113 -9.94 26.61 3.39
N GLN A 114 -11.14 26.35 3.87
CA GLN A 114 -11.46 26.21 5.29
C GLN A 114 -11.56 24.74 5.75
N SER A 115 -11.30 23.79 4.87
CA SER A 115 -11.35 22.37 5.17
C SER A 115 -9.95 21.73 5.14
N ASN A 116 -9.66 20.84 6.09
CA ASN A 116 -8.44 20.06 6.16
C ASN A 116 -8.61 18.65 5.50
N HIS A 117 -9.67 18.45 4.72
CA HIS A 117 -9.88 17.18 4.06
C HIS A 117 -8.91 17.02 2.88
N PRO A 118 -8.30 15.83 2.63
CA PRO A 118 -7.36 15.63 1.51
C PRO A 118 -7.90 16.04 0.13
N ILE A 119 -9.20 15.85 -0.11
CA ILE A 119 -9.86 16.31 -1.34
C ILE A 119 -9.85 17.85 -1.39
N ALA A 120 -10.15 18.53 -0.28
CA ALA A 120 -10.17 19.98 -0.19
C ALA A 120 -8.79 20.57 -0.49
N GLU A 121 -7.74 20.07 0.17
CA GLU A 121 -6.36 20.51 -0.08
C GLU A 121 -5.96 20.36 -1.56
N SER A 122 -6.38 19.25 -2.18
CA SER A 122 -6.08 18.98 -3.59
C SER A 122 -6.84 19.90 -4.53
N LEU A 123 -8.14 20.17 -4.25
CA LEU A 123 -8.96 21.13 -5.01
C LEU A 123 -8.41 22.55 -4.88
N VAL A 124 -8.05 22.99 -3.67
CA VAL A 124 -7.43 24.29 -3.44
C VAL A 124 -6.16 24.44 -4.26
N ARG A 125 -5.22 23.49 -4.17
CA ARG A 125 -3.95 23.51 -4.91
C ARG A 125 -4.14 23.62 -6.43
N THR A 126 -5.20 23.01 -6.94
CA THR A 126 -5.51 23.03 -8.38
C THR A 126 -6.17 24.35 -8.78
N LEU A 127 -7.21 24.75 -8.04
CA LEU A 127 -8.05 25.89 -8.41
C LEU A 127 -7.38 27.24 -8.15
N GLU A 128 -6.51 27.38 -7.15
CA GLU A 128 -5.78 28.63 -6.87
C GLU A 128 -4.85 29.07 -8.00
N LYS A 129 -4.46 28.15 -8.89
CA LYS A 129 -3.69 28.45 -10.11
C LYS A 129 -4.54 29.02 -11.22
N GLU A 130 -5.87 28.81 -11.17
CA GLU A 130 -6.79 29.18 -12.25
C GLU A 130 -7.63 30.41 -11.86
N VAL A 131 -8.03 30.52 -10.59
CA VAL A 131 -8.93 31.56 -10.11
C VAL A 131 -8.51 32.05 -8.71
N GLY A 132 -8.82 33.31 -8.38
CA GLY A 132 -8.71 33.80 -7.02
C GLY A 132 -9.98 33.49 -6.20
N PRO A 133 -9.88 33.40 -4.87
CA PRO A 133 -11.04 33.17 -4.01
C PRO A 133 -12.00 34.38 -4.02
N ILE A 134 -13.27 34.16 -3.67
CA ILE A 134 -14.24 35.17 -3.35
C ILE A 134 -14.46 35.24 -1.83
N TYR A 135 -14.95 36.34 -1.35
CA TYR A 135 -15.28 36.45 0.06
C TYR A 135 -16.57 35.69 0.38
N LEU A 136 -16.48 34.73 1.32
CA LEU A 136 -17.62 34.01 1.88
C LEU A 136 -17.69 34.27 3.40
N GLN A 137 -18.87 34.51 3.90
CA GLN A 137 -19.16 34.60 5.33
C GLN A 137 -19.62 33.26 5.89
N ASP A 138 -19.41 33.06 7.19
CA ASP A 138 -19.91 31.89 7.93
C ASP A 138 -19.55 30.56 7.28
N VAL A 139 -18.30 30.45 6.81
CA VAL A 139 -17.83 29.18 6.25
C VAL A 139 -17.68 28.17 7.37
N ILE A 140 -18.45 27.08 7.28
CA ILE A 140 -18.52 26.04 8.30
C ILE A 140 -18.34 24.65 7.64
N GLU A 141 -17.37 23.89 8.12
CA GLU A 141 -17.25 22.48 7.77
C GLU A 141 -18.24 21.64 8.59
N ILE A 142 -19.10 20.90 7.91
CA ILE A 142 -20.06 19.98 8.52
C ILE A 142 -19.46 18.57 8.39
N ARG A 143 -18.91 18.05 9.48
CA ARG A 143 -18.16 16.78 9.52
C ARG A 143 -18.93 15.64 8.85
N GLY A 144 -18.30 15.00 7.87
CA GLY A 144 -18.86 13.90 7.11
C GLY A 144 -19.96 14.27 6.09
N LYS A 145 -20.24 15.57 5.90
CA LYS A 145 -21.24 16.06 4.94
C LYS A 145 -20.64 16.97 3.88
N GLY A 146 -19.81 17.94 4.27
CA GLY A 146 -19.18 18.90 3.38
C GLY A 146 -19.01 20.28 4.00
N VAL A 147 -18.83 21.33 3.18
CA VAL A 147 -18.58 22.71 3.60
C VAL A 147 -19.70 23.62 3.10
N LYS A 148 -20.08 24.59 3.91
CA LYS A 148 -21.13 25.56 3.61
C LYS A 148 -20.62 26.97 3.89
N GLY A 149 -21.02 27.98 3.09
CA GLY A 149 -20.72 29.41 3.30
C GLY A 149 -21.70 30.27 2.53
N THR A 150 -21.74 31.59 2.88
CA THR A 150 -22.66 32.54 2.28
C THR A 150 -21.87 33.68 1.62
N ASP A 151 -22.23 34.07 0.40
CA ASP A 151 -21.60 35.18 -0.30
C ASP A 151 -22.17 36.53 0.17
N THR A 152 -21.59 37.63 -0.32
CA THR A 152 -22.03 39.02 0.02
C THR A 152 -23.41 39.36 -0.53
N GLU A 153 -23.94 38.59 -1.47
CA GLU A 153 -25.26 38.73 -2.07
C GLU A 153 -26.34 37.95 -1.29
N GLY A 154 -25.95 37.20 -0.25
CA GLY A 154 -26.83 36.33 0.54
C GLY A 154 -27.07 34.97 -0.05
N ASN A 155 -26.36 34.57 -1.13
CA ASN A 155 -26.44 33.24 -1.67
C ASN A 155 -25.70 32.26 -0.76
N THR A 156 -26.36 31.18 -0.38
CA THR A 156 -25.76 30.15 0.47
C THR A 156 -25.28 28.96 -0.39
N TYR A 157 -23.98 28.81 -0.48
CA TYR A 157 -23.34 27.69 -1.18
C TYR A 157 -23.03 26.59 -0.21
N GLN A 158 -23.18 25.35 -0.69
CA GLN A 158 -22.86 24.16 0.07
C GLN A 158 -22.23 23.09 -0.86
N LEU A 159 -20.97 22.74 -0.63
CA LEU A 159 -20.28 21.67 -1.32
C LEU A 159 -20.33 20.39 -0.46
N VAL A 160 -20.95 19.35 -0.99
CA VAL A 160 -21.24 18.13 -0.23
C VAL A 160 -20.90 16.87 -1.01
N SER A 161 -20.67 15.77 -0.28
CA SER A 161 -20.55 14.45 -0.89
C SER A 161 -21.84 13.99 -1.56
N ASN A 162 -21.75 13.17 -2.60
CA ASN A 162 -22.90 12.58 -3.29
C ASN A 162 -23.88 11.90 -2.32
N LYS A 163 -23.35 11.19 -1.30
CA LYS A 163 -24.14 10.53 -0.27
C LYS A 163 -25.05 11.53 0.45
N HIS A 164 -24.52 12.70 0.81
CA HIS A 164 -25.30 13.74 1.47
C HIS A 164 -26.21 14.49 0.49
N ALA A 165 -25.77 14.72 -0.75
CA ALA A 165 -26.58 15.37 -1.78
C ALA A 165 -27.92 14.64 -2.02
N LYS A 166 -27.94 13.31 -1.94
CA LYS A 166 -29.17 12.49 -2.04
C LYS A 166 -30.20 12.78 -0.94
N THR A 167 -29.81 13.39 0.17
CA THR A 167 -30.74 13.83 1.21
C THR A 167 -31.33 15.21 0.94
N ILE A 168 -30.70 16.01 0.05
CA ILE A 168 -31.10 17.37 -0.29
C ILE A 168 -31.95 17.39 -1.57
N THR A 169 -31.60 16.54 -2.54
CA THR A 169 -32.28 16.49 -3.83
C THR A 169 -32.66 15.07 -4.24
N LYS A 170 -33.76 14.93 -4.97
CA LYS A 170 -34.20 13.68 -5.60
C LYS A 170 -33.53 13.42 -6.96
N ARG A 171 -32.71 14.37 -7.45
CA ARG A 171 -32.01 14.21 -8.71
C ARG A 171 -31.02 13.04 -8.61
N ILE A 172 -30.96 12.21 -9.66
CA ILE A 172 -29.94 11.15 -9.77
C ILE A 172 -28.61 11.83 -10.09
N LEU A 173 -27.65 11.72 -9.16
CA LEU A 173 -26.33 12.29 -9.26
C LEU A 173 -25.30 11.16 -9.36
N THR A 174 -24.33 11.30 -10.26
CA THR A 174 -23.25 10.32 -10.47
C THR A 174 -21.86 10.89 -10.12
N SER A 175 -21.83 12.16 -9.73
CA SER A 175 -20.63 12.89 -9.29
C SER A 175 -20.19 12.49 -7.90
N ASP A 176 -18.95 12.81 -7.51
CA ASP A 176 -18.41 12.55 -6.18
C ASP A 176 -18.81 13.65 -5.21
N LEU A 177 -18.73 14.90 -5.66
CA LEU A 177 -19.15 16.09 -4.92
C LEU A 177 -20.21 16.88 -5.70
N VAL A 178 -21.06 17.57 -4.97
CA VAL A 178 -22.15 18.41 -5.52
C VAL A 178 -22.15 19.76 -4.85
N LEU A 179 -22.12 20.83 -5.64
CA LEU A 179 -22.28 22.20 -5.17
C LEU A 179 -23.75 22.62 -5.31
N PHE A 180 -24.31 23.08 -4.20
CA PHE A 180 -25.63 23.67 -4.15
C PHE A 180 -25.53 25.18 -3.95
N ASN A 181 -26.53 25.93 -4.47
CA ASN A 181 -26.87 27.26 -4.06
C ASN A 181 -28.31 27.19 -3.51
N GLY A 182 -28.47 27.34 -2.20
CA GLY A 182 -29.70 27.01 -1.50
C GLY A 182 -30.02 25.50 -1.67
N THR A 183 -31.13 25.20 -2.37
CA THR A 183 -31.57 23.84 -2.70
C THR A 183 -31.28 23.44 -4.15
N SER A 184 -30.77 24.37 -4.95
CA SER A 184 -30.51 24.16 -6.39
C SER A 184 -29.11 23.61 -6.60
N VAL A 185 -28.97 22.54 -7.38
CA VAL A 185 -27.67 22.04 -7.86
C VAL A 185 -27.10 23.03 -8.86
N VAL A 186 -25.91 23.59 -8.55
CA VAL A 186 -25.20 24.54 -9.44
C VAL A 186 -23.94 23.95 -10.05
N ALA A 187 -23.35 22.92 -9.44
CA ALA A 187 -22.28 22.16 -10.07
C ALA A 187 -22.18 20.71 -9.57
N GLU A 188 -21.62 19.87 -10.41
CA GLU A 188 -21.27 18.49 -10.10
C GLU A 188 -19.77 18.28 -10.40
N LEU A 189 -19.03 17.66 -9.45
CA LEU A 189 -17.61 17.45 -9.53
C LEU A 189 -17.30 15.94 -9.49
N TRP A 190 -16.42 15.47 -10.38
CA TRP A 190 -15.85 14.15 -10.37
C TRP A 190 -14.39 14.27 -9.97
N ILE A 191 -14.03 13.55 -8.93
CA ILE A 191 -12.70 13.57 -8.33
C ILE A 191 -12.03 12.24 -8.65
N LYS A 192 -10.80 12.29 -9.14
CA LYS A 192 -9.97 11.10 -9.39
C LYS A 192 -8.75 11.15 -8.48
N ASP A 193 -8.48 10.04 -7.82
CA ASP A 193 -7.20 9.86 -7.11
C ASP A 193 -6.13 9.57 -8.16
N GLN A 194 -5.02 10.30 -8.14
CA GLN A 194 -3.99 10.22 -9.16
C GLN A 194 -3.20 8.93 -9.03
N VAL A 195 -3.23 8.10 -10.07
CA VAL A 195 -2.39 6.90 -10.16
C VAL A 195 -0.91 7.31 -10.22
N LYS A 196 -0.05 6.57 -9.51
CA LYS A 196 1.40 6.79 -9.55
C LYS A 196 1.95 6.51 -10.94
N GLU A 197 2.89 7.32 -11.40
CA GLU A 197 3.48 7.22 -12.75
C GLU A 197 4.15 5.87 -13.01
N ASP A 198 4.71 5.25 -11.95
CA ASP A 198 5.40 3.96 -12.02
C ASP A 198 4.50 2.74 -11.79
N ALA A 199 3.21 2.95 -11.56
CA ALA A 199 2.28 1.85 -11.24
C ALA A 199 2.09 0.90 -12.43
N GLU A 200 1.80 1.44 -13.62
CA GLU A 200 1.58 0.63 -14.82
C GLU A 200 2.79 -0.23 -15.18
N GLU A 201 3.98 0.41 -15.23
CA GLU A 201 5.24 -0.29 -15.52
C GLU A 201 5.55 -1.37 -14.48
N THR A 202 5.28 -1.10 -13.22
CA THR A 202 5.53 -2.05 -12.13
C THR A 202 4.60 -3.26 -12.22
N ILE A 203 3.29 -3.04 -12.40
CA ILE A 203 2.31 -4.14 -12.52
C ILE A 203 2.60 -4.98 -13.77
N PHE A 204 2.91 -4.32 -14.89
CA PHE A 204 3.28 -5.03 -16.14
C PHE A 204 4.52 -5.91 -15.93
N TRP A 205 5.55 -5.38 -15.27
CA TRP A 205 6.77 -6.14 -14.98
C TRP A 205 6.49 -7.35 -14.07
N LEU A 206 5.71 -7.17 -13.02
CA LEU A 206 5.34 -8.27 -12.10
C LEU A 206 4.63 -9.40 -12.84
N LYS A 207 3.65 -9.07 -13.68
CA LYS A 207 2.93 -10.05 -14.49
C LYS A 207 3.84 -10.77 -15.49
N SER A 208 4.74 -10.04 -16.13
CA SER A 208 5.72 -10.61 -17.08
C SER A 208 6.71 -11.57 -16.41
N ASN A 209 6.91 -11.43 -15.08
CA ASN A 209 7.72 -12.34 -14.27
C ASN A 209 6.91 -13.44 -13.56
N GLY A 210 5.65 -13.63 -13.95
CA GLY A 210 4.82 -14.76 -13.49
C GLY A 210 4.08 -14.51 -12.18
N TYR A 211 4.12 -13.30 -11.61
CA TYR A 211 3.31 -12.96 -10.44
C TYR A 211 1.86 -12.69 -10.85
N ARG A 212 0.93 -13.26 -10.11
CA ARG A 212 -0.47 -12.84 -10.18
C ARG A 212 -0.64 -11.54 -9.41
N THR A 213 -1.46 -10.62 -9.95
CA THR A 213 -1.69 -9.31 -9.36
C THR A 213 -3.16 -9.09 -9.04
N MET A 214 -3.46 -8.50 -7.88
CA MET A 214 -4.82 -8.29 -7.42
C MET A 214 -4.96 -6.93 -6.76
N LEU A 215 -6.08 -6.24 -7.04
CA LEU A 215 -6.46 -5.01 -6.35
C LEU A 215 -7.44 -5.32 -5.22
N LEU A 216 -7.21 -4.80 -4.01
CA LEU A 216 -8.08 -4.98 -2.85
C LEU A 216 -8.38 -3.62 -2.21
N SER A 217 -9.59 -3.09 -2.41
CA SER A 217 -9.93 -1.72 -2.02
C SER A 217 -11.28 -1.60 -1.30
N GLY A 218 -11.37 -0.61 -0.41
CA GLY A 218 -12.64 -0.17 0.19
C GLY A 218 -13.45 0.77 -0.69
N ASP A 219 -12.92 1.15 -1.87
CA ASP A 219 -13.52 2.11 -2.76
C ASP A 219 -14.67 1.52 -3.58
N LEU A 220 -15.49 2.42 -4.16
CA LEU A 220 -16.64 2.05 -4.98
C LEU A 220 -16.19 1.21 -6.18
N ARG A 221 -17.07 0.28 -6.59
CA ARG A 221 -16.84 -0.62 -7.72
C ARG A 221 -16.34 0.11 -8.96
N LYS A 222 -16.99 1.23 -9.34
CA LYS A 222 -16.62 2.00 -10.54
C LYS A 222 -15.17 2.43 -10.55
N ASN A 223 -14.66 2.93 -9.42
CA ASN A 223 -13.30 3.42 -9.30
C ASN A 223 -12.28 2.26 -9.33
N CYS A 224 -12.64 1.12 -8.74
CA CYS A 224 -11.81 -0.08 -8.78
C CYS A 224 -11.77 -0.70 -10.18
N ASP A 225 -12.92 -0.77 -10.89
CA ASP A 225 -13.02 -1.21 -12.28
C ASP A 225 -12.09 -0.41 -13.21
N GLU A 226 -12.10 0.92 -13.06
CA GLU A 226 -11.29 1.83 -13.88
C GLU A 226 -9.79 1.54 -13.68
N ILE A 227 -9.31 1.53 -12.43
CA ILE A 227 -7.91 1.26 -12.11
C ILE A 227 -7.50 -0.18 -12.48
N ALA A 228 -8.36 -1.17 -12.21
CA ALA A 228 -8.06 -2.56 -12.52
C ALA A 228 -7.87 -2.79 -14.03
N ARG A 229 -8.64 -2.09 -14.86
CA ARG A 229 -8.47 -2.13 -16.33
C ARG A 229 -7.25 -1.33 -16.78
N GLU A 230 -7.06 -0.12 -16.26
CA GLU A 230 -5.94 0.77 -16.59
C GLU A 230 -4.59 0.11 -16.31
N LEU A 231 -4.47 -0.61 -15.18
CA LEU A 231 -3.24 -1.27 -14.74
C LEU A 231 -3.21 -2.78 -15.05
N TYR A 232 -4.20 -3.32 -15.76
CA TYR A 232 -4.25 -4.72 -16.20
C TYR A 232 -4.19 -5.74 -15.06
N PHE A 233 -4.83 -5.49 -13.91
CA PHE A 233 -4.93 -6.46 -12.82
C PHE A 233 -5.63 -7.76 -13.23
N ASP A 234 -5.21 -8.89 -12.67
CA ASP A 234 -5.82 -10.20 -12.95
C ASP A 234 -7.16 -10.36 -12.26
N ASP A 235 -7.33 -9.71 -11.07
CA ASP A 235 -8.56 -9.74 -10.29
C ASP A 235 -8.66 -8.50 -9.40
N TYR A 236 -9.86 -8.18 -8.89
CA TYR A 236 -10.03 -7.06 -7.98
C TYR A 236 -11.23 -7.23 -7.05
N TYR A 237 -11.09 -6.70 -5.82
CA TYR A 237 -12.14 -6.59 -4.83
C TYR A 237 -12.39 -5.11 -4.51
N TYR A 238 -13.66 -4.74 -4.41
CA TYR A 238 -14.14 -3.38 -4.16
C TYR A 238 -15.08 -3.34 -2.96
N GLU A 239 -15.30 -2.14 -2.37
CA GLU A 239 -16.20 -1.88 -1.25
C GLU A 239 -15.93 -2.81 -0.05
N LYS A 240 -14.65 -3.10 0.24
CA LYS A 240 -14.24 -4.00 1.32
C LYS A 240 -13.86 -3.23 2.56
N SER A 241 -14.51 -3.55 3.69
CA SER A 241 -14.11 -3.08 5.01
C SER A 241 -12.75 -3.68 5.42
N PRO A 242 -12.05 -3.11 6.43
CA PRO A 242 -10.81 -3.68 6.95
C PRO A 242 -10.95 -5.15 7.35
N GLU A 243 -12.06 -5.52 8.00
CA GLU A 243 -12.33 -6.90 8.41
C GLU A 243 -12.57 -7.83 7.20
N GLU A 244 -13.21 -7.32 6.15
CA GLU A 244 -13.40 -8.08 4.91
C GLU A 244 -12.09 -8.25 4.15
N LYS A 245 -11.22 -7.22 4.12
CA LYS A 245 -9.87 -7.31 3.54
C LYS A 245 -9.07 -8.42 4.24
N LEU A 246 -9.09 -8.44 5.57
CA LEU A 246 -8.43 -9.47 6.37
C LEU A 246 -8.90 -10.88 6.00
N LYS A 247 -10.22 -11.12 5.93
CA LYS A 247 -10.80 -12.42 5.54
C LYS A 247 -10.42 -12.85 4.12
N ILE A 248 -10.28 -11.88 3.20
CA ILE A 248 -9.84 -12.16 1.83
C ILE A 248 -8.38 -12.62 1.83
N ILE A 249 -7.49 -11.91 2.53
CA ILE A 249 -6.08 -12.31 2.67
C ILE A 249 -5.96 -13.69 3.33
N GLU A 250 -6.72 -13.95 4.39
CA GLU A 250 -6.75 -15.27 5.05
C GLU A 250 -7.15 -16.40 4.09
N LYS A 251 -8.14 -16.15 3.23
CA LYS A 251 -8.55 -17.10 2.20
C LYS A 251 -7.48 -17.31 1.14
N LEU A 252 -6.88 -16.23 0.65
CA LEU A 252 -5.84 -16.27 -0.38
C LEU A 252 -4.56 -16.98 0.11
N ASN A 253 -4.22 -16.83 1.38
CA ASN A 253 -3.07 -17.51 2.00
C ASN A 253 -3.16 -19.04 2.00
N LYS A 254 -4.34 -19.63 1.76
CA LYS A 254 -4.51 -21.09 1.64
C LYS A 254 -3.97 -21.63 0.33
N ASP A 255 -4.06 -20.82 -0.73
CA ASP A 255 -3.75 -21.25 -2.10
C ASP A 255 -2.49 -20.56 -2.66
N TYR A 256 -2.09 -19.42 -2.08
CA TYR A 256 -1.00 -18.56 -2.57
C TYR A 256 -0.05 -18.13 -1.45
N ASN A 257 1.20 -17.87 -1.82
CA ASN A 257 2.13 -17.12 -0.98
C ASN A 257 1.93 -15.62 -1.26
N VAL A 258 1.11 -14.98 -0.43
CA VAL A 258 0.61 -13.62 -0.67
C VAL A 258 1.59 -12.56 -0.19
N ILE A 259 1.93 -11.61 -1.05
CA ILE A 259 2.47 -10.31 -0.67
C ILE A 259 1.31 -9.32 -0.60
N MET A 260 1.14 -8.60 0.51
CA MET A 260 0.22 -7.47 0.61
C MET A 260 1.00 -6.16 0.62
N VAL A 261 0.64 -5.24 -0.27
CA VAL A 261 1.23 -3.89 -0.37
C VAL A 261 0.19 -2.86 0.04
N GLY A 262 0.49 -2.05 1.05
CA GLY A 262 -0.44 -1.05 1.58
C GLY A 262 0.27 0.03 2.39
N ASP A 263 -0.40 1.17 2.66
CA ASP A 263 0.17 2.30 3.40
C ASP A 263 -0.68 2.79 4.57
N GLY A 264 -1.93 2.35 4.69
CA GLY A 264 -2.93 2.85 5.62
C GLY A 264 -3.07 2.04 6.91
N ILE A 265 -3.64 2.69 7.94
CA ILE A 265 -4.04 2.03 9.20
C ILE A 265 -5.02 0.89 8.93
N ASN A 266 -5.90 1.08 7.95
CA ASN A 266 -6.93 0.11 7.58
C ASN A 266 -6.36 -1.20 7.01
N ASP A 267 -5.15 -1.18 6.51
CA ASP A 267 -4.48 -2.31 5.88
C ASP A 267 -3.58 -3.06 6.84
N ALA A 268 -3.24 -2.48 8.00
CA ALA A 268 -2.33 -3.05 8.98
C ALA A 268 -2.65 -4.50 9.37
N PRO A 269 -3.91 -4.89 9.63
CA PRO A 269 -4.24 -6.29 9.90
C PRO A 269 -3.98 -7.21 8.70
N SER A 270 -4.25 -6.73 7.47
CA SER A 270 -4.01 -7.48 6.23
C SER A 270 -2.53 -7.61 5.92
N LEU A 271 -1.73 -6.56 6.17
CA LEU A 271 -0.26 -6.57 6.06
C LEU A 271 0.36 -7.61 7.00
N ALA A 272 -0.07 -7.61 8.28
CA ALA A 272 0.44 -8.55 9.28
C ALA A 272 0.05 -10.01 9.00
N LEU A 273 -1.10 -10.25 8.35
CA LEU A 273 -1.60 -11.59 8.06
C LEU A 273 -1.01 -12.17 6.77
N ALA A 274 -0.64 -11.36 5.80
CA ALA A 274 -0.02 -11.80 4.56
C ALA A 274 1.27 -12.60 4.81
N HIS A 275 1.73 -13.41 3.86
CA HIS A 275 3.04 -14.06 3.99
C HIS A 275 4.16 -13.03 4.09
N VAL A 276 4.04 -11.93 3.35
CA VAL A 276 4.88 -10.74 3.47
C VAL A 276 4.03 -9.49 3.34
N GLY A 277 4.06 -8.62 4.36
CA GLY A 277 3.51 -7.28 4.30
C GLY A 277 4.56 -6.29 3.83
N ILE A 278 4.23 -5.46 2.86
CA ILE A 278 5.09 -4.38 2.35
C ILE A 278 4.40 -3.04 2.57
N SER A 279 5.09 -2.09 3.20
CA SER A 279 4.62 -0.71 3.35
C SER A 279 5.65 0.29 2.85
N PHE A 280 5.25 1.56 2.78
CA PHE A 280 6.13 2.67 2.42
C PHE A 280 6.67 3.36 3.67
N GLY A 281 7.87 3.97 3.58
CA GLY A 281 8.46 4.74 4.67
C GLY A 281 7.64 5.97 5.09
N SER A 282 6.74 6.43 4.22
CA SER A 282 5.76 7.49 4.51
C SER A 282 4.40 6.97 4.97
N ALA A 283 4.23 5.67 5.12
CA ALA A 283 3.01 5.06 5.63
C ALA A 283 2.80 5.41 7.11
N THR A 284 1.63 5.07 7.65
CA THR A 284 1.36 5.25 9.08
C THR A 284 2.26 4.34 9.92
N ASP A 285 2.63 4.76 11.12
CA ASP A 285 3.46 3.97 12.04
C ASP A 285 2.89 2.57 12.27
N ILE A 286 1.55 2.44 12.29
CA ILE A 286 0.87 1.16 12.45
C ILE A 286 1.11 0.25 11.25
N ALA A 287 1.00 0.77 10.03
CA ALA A 287 1.27 0.01 8.80
C ALA A 287 2.74 -0.40 8.70
N ILE A 288 3.66 0.53 9.02
CA ILE A 288 5.10 0.26 9.07
C ILE A 288 5.40 -0.87 10.07
N ASN A 289 4.82 -0.81 11.28
CA ASN A 289 5.06 -1.83 12.30
C ASN A 289 4.48 -3.20 11.92
N SER A 290 3.39 -3.22 11.16
CA SER A 290 2.70 -4.44 10.71
C SER A 290 3.29 -5.08 9.46
N SER A 291 4.28 -4.45 8.82
CA SER A 291 4.93 -4.96 7.60
C SER A 291 6.32 -5.54 7.88
N GLU A 292 6.72 -6.55 7.12
CA GLU A 292 8.08 -7.11 7.15
C GLU A 292 9.05 -6.39 6.21
N VAL A 293 8.54 -5.68 5.20
CA VAL A 293 9.33 -4.93 4.24
C VAL A 293 8.87 -3.49 4.20
N ILE A 294 9.81 -2.55 4.17
CA ILE A 294 9.53 -1.12 4.08
C ILE A 294 10.28 -0.57 2.88
N LEU A 295 9.55 0.03 1.95
CA LEU A 295 10.10 0.79 0.84
C LEU A 295 10.27 2.24 1.30
N ILE A 296 11.51 2.73 1.39
CA ILE A 296 11.80 4.09 1.89
C ILE A 296 11.13 5.13 0.99
N ASP A 297 11.26 4.96 -0.32
CA ASP A 297 10.61 5.82 -1.31
C ASP A 297 9.16 5.39 -1.56
N LYS A 298 8.31 6.35 -1.95
CA LYS A 298 6.93 6.08 -2.35
C LYS A 298 6.78 5.37 -3.71
N ASN A 299 7.89 5.03 -4.35
CA ASN A 299 7.90 4.46 -5.69
C ASN A 299 7.64 2.95 -5.65
N LEU A 300 6.73 2.50 -6.51
CA LEU A 300 6.42 1.08 -6.68
C LEU A 300 7.53 0.32 -7.41
N ILE A 301 8.36 1.03 -8.18
CA ILE A 301 9.45 0.43 -8.97
C ILE A 301 10.44 -0.36 -8.09
N ALA A 302 10.56 -0.02 -6.80
CA ALA A 302 11.37 -0.76 -5.83
C ALA A 302 10.91 -2.22 -5.66
N LEU A 303 9.63 -2.53 -5.93
CA LEU A 303 9.11 -3.90 -5.92
C LEU A 303 9.76 -4.81 -6.97
N LYS A 304 10.32 -4.24 -8.05
CA LYS A 304 11.05 -5.02 -9.06
C LYS A 304 12.41 -5.51 -8.55
N THR A 305 12.92 -4.88 -7.50
CA THR A 305 14.23 -5.20 -6.91
C THR A 305 14.10 -6.05 -5.65
N ALA A 306 12.94 -5.98 -4.97
CA ALA A 306 12.64 -6.77 -3.78
C ALA A 306 12.33 -8.22 -4.12
#